data_f24babc20d0db88bd8c189939f7c2f64
#
_entry.id   f24babc20d0db88bd8c189939f7c2f64
#
_cell.length_a   1.000
_cell.length_b   1.000
_cell.length_c   1.000
_cell.angle_alpha   90.00
_cell.angle_beta   90.00
_cell.angle_gamma   90.00
#
_symmetry.space_group_name_H-M   'P 1'
#
loop_
_entity.id
_entity.type
_entity.pdbx_description
1 polymer ?
#
loop_
_entity_poly.entity_id
_entity_poly.type
_entity_poly.pdbx_seq_one_letter_code
_entity_poly.pdbx_strand_id
1 'polypeptide(L)'
;MRMGHFVNFNEELKKRTEEAERVIRKYLPEESGFAKTMAEAMNYSMTAGGKRLRPILIMETYRLFGGEGALCEPFMAAMEMIHTHSLIHDDLPALDNDDYRRGRLTTHKVYGEAMGVLSGVALLNRAYEVMISAFDLTEDKERVISAMRIMADKTGINGMLGGQSVDVENDGKPLEREMLDYIYKNKTSALI
;
A
#
# COMPACT_ATOMS: atom_id res chain seq x y z
N MET A 1 12.59 -13.67 40.12
CA MET A 1 12.40 -14.48 38.91
C MET A 1 11.34 -13.79 38.05
N ARG A 2 11.74 -13.02 37.01
CA ARG A 2 10.79 -12.42 36.07
C ARG A 2 10.27 -13.55 35.18
N MET A 3 9.02 -13.94 35.33
CA MET A 3 8.35 -14.81 34.35
C MET A 3 8.30 -14.04 33.04
N GLY A 4 9.10 -14.49 32.06
CA GLY A 4 9.01 -13.99 30.70
C GLY A 4 7.60 -14.28 30.18
N HIS A 5 6.84 -13.24 29.87
CA HIS A 5 5.61 -13.42 29.13
C HIS A 5 6.01 -13.97 27.74
N PHE A 6 5.69 -15.23 27.50
CA PHE A 6 5.75 -15.77 26.15
C PHE A 6 4.73 -15.01 25.30
N VAL A 7 5.21 -14.12 24.46
CA VAL A 7 4.36 -13.41 23.51
C VAL A 7 3.91 -14.41 22.46
N ASN A 8 2.61 -14.62 22.34
CA ASN A 8 2.03 -15.40 21.25
C ASN A 8 2.08 -14.55 19.98
N PHE A 9 3.02 -14.89 19.08
CA PHE A 9 3.24 -14.13 17.84
C PHE A 9 1.95 -13.96 17.02
N ASN A 10 1.12 -15.00 16.90
CA ASN A 10 -0.10 -14.93 16.11
C ASN A 10 -1.14 -13.97 16.71
N GLU A 11 -1.25 -13.94 18.04
CA GLU A 11 -2.15 -12.99 18.72
C GLU A 11 -1.66 -11.56 18.58
N GLU A 12 -0.36 -11.33 18.72
CA GLU A 12 0.21 -9.99 18.53
C GLU A 12 0.09 -9.53 17.07
N LEU A 13 0.39 -10.38 16.09
CA LEU A 13 0.21 -10.06 14.68
C LEU A 13 -1.25 -9.72 14.37
N LYS A 14 -2.21 -10.46 14.92
CA LYS A 14 -3.63 -10.15 14.76
C LYS A 14 -3.97 -8.77 15.32
N LYS A 15 -3.54 -8.45 16.54
CA LYS A 15 -3.75 -7.11 17.14
C LYS A 15 -3.17 -5.98 16.29
N ARG A 16 -1.94 -6.18 15.77
CA ARG A 16 -1.28 -5.20 14.89
C ARG A 16 -2.04 -5.04 13.57
N THR A 17 -2.55 -6.13 13.00
CA THR A 17 -3.38 -6.11 11.80
C THR A 17 -4.67 -5.34 12.03
N GLU A 18 -5.36 -5.58 13.13
CA GLU A 18 -6.59 -4.86 13.51
C GLU A 18 -6.31 -3.36 13.75
N GLU A 19 -5.19 -3.01 14.34
CA GLU A 19 -4.76 -1.62 14.53
C GLU A 19 -4.50 -0.94 13.18
N ALA A 20 -3.74 -1.59 12.29
CA ALA A 20 -3.47 -1.08 10.95
C ALA A 20 -4.76 -0.90 10.13
N GLU A 21 -5.69 -1.85 10.20
CA GLU A 21 -7.01 -1.74 9.54
C GLU A 21 -7.82 -0.53 10.06
N ARG A 22 -7.82 -0.27 11.38
CA ARG A 22 -8.49 0.92 11.93
C ARG A 22 -7.87 2.21 11.42
N VAL A 23 -6.54 2.26 11.35
CA VAL A 23 -5.82 3.42 10.81
C VAL A 23 -6.16 3.63 9.34
N ILE A 24 -6.03 2.61 8.51
CA ILE A 24 -6.32 2.70 7.07
C ILE A 24 -7.74 3.23 6.83
N ARG A 25 -8.75 2.71 7.56
CA ARG A 25 -10.14 3.11 7.42
C ARG A 25 -10.41 4.59 7.70
N LYS A 26 -9.61 5.26 8.57
CA LYS A 26 -9.75 6.70 8.84
C LYS A 26 -9.51 7.57 7.60
N TYR A 27 -8.70 7.08 6.65
CA TYR A 27 -8.25 7.84 5.49
C TYR A 27 -8.96 7.46 4.18
N LEU A 28 -9.88 6.49 4.22
CA LEU A 28 -10.66 6.10 3.06
C LEU A 28 -11.60 7.24 2.63
N PRO A 29 -11.86 7.40 1.32
CA PRO A 29 -12.79 8.38 0.85
C PRO A 29 -14.23 8.04 1.24
N GLU A 30 -15.05 9.07 1.47
CA GLU A 30 -16.48 8.94 1.66
C GLU A 30 -17.18 8.56 0.35
N GLU A 31 -18.09 7.59 0.40
CA GLU A 31 -18.85 7.10 -0.75
C GLU A 31 -20.07 8.00 -1.00
N SER A 32 -19.82 9.23 -1.45
CA SER A 32 -20.87 10.24 -1.64
C SER A 32 -20.69 11.07 -2.92
N GLY A 33 -21.73 11.83 -3.29
CA GLY A 33 -21.70 12.74 -4.43
C GLY A 33 -21.64 12.05 -5.80
N PHE A 34 -21.28 12.82 -6.84
CA PHE A 34 -21.20 12.31 -8.22
C PHE A 34 -20.05 11.32 -8.46
N ALA A 35 -18.99 11.38 -7.66
CA ALA A 35 -17.85 10.45 -7.72
C ALA A 35 -18.01 9.22 -6.80
N LYS A 36 -19.22 8.94 -6.30
CA LYS A 36 -19.49 7.85 -5.37
C LYS A 36 -18.95 6.51 -5.86
N THR A 37 -19.19 6.12 -7.10
CA THR A 37 -18.73 4.85 -7.67
C THR A 37 -17.20 4.74 -7.66
N MET A 38 -16.48 5.85 -7.85
CA MET A 38 -15.01 5.88 -7.72
C MET A 38 -14.59 5.56 -6.28
N ALA A 39 -15.19 6.21 -5.29
CA ALA A 39 -14.90 5.96 -3.89
C ALA A 39 -15.26 4.51 -3.48
N GLU A 40 -16.38 3.98 -3.96
CA GLU A 40 -16.78 2.57 -3.77
C GLU A 40 -15.74 1.61 -4.34
N ALA A 41 -15.23 1.84 -5.56
CA ALA A 41 -14.21 1.00 -6.19
C ALA A 41 -12.87 1.03 -5.44
N MET A 42 -12.45 2.22 -4.98
CA MET A 42 -11.27 2.39 -4.11
C MET A 42 -11.43 1.61 -2.80
N ASN A 43 -12.55 1.82 -2.10
CA ASN A 43 -12.82 1.19 -0.81
C ASN A 43 -13.01 -0.32 -0.92
N TYR A 44 -13.61 -0.78 -2.01
CA TYR A 44 -13.77 -2.21 -2.33
C TYR A 44 -12.41 -2.93 -2.31
N SER A 45 -11.41 -2.37 -2.97
CA SER A 45 -10.06 -2.93 -3.04
C SER A 45 -9.31 -2.78 -1.73
N MET A 46 -9.39 -1.60 -1.09
CA MET A 46 -8.73 -1.33 0.19
C MET A 46 -9.24 -2.24 1.32
N THR A 47 -10.52 -2.63 1.27
CA THR A 47 -11.16 -3.48 2.30
C THR A 47 -11.20 -4.96 1.95
N ALA A 48 -10.52 -5.39 0.90
CA ALA A 48 -10.46 -6.80 0.48
C ALA A 48 -9.65 -7.69 1.44
N GLY A 49 -9.18 -7.17 2.57
CA GLY A 49 -8.36 -7.88 3.55
C GLY A 49 -6.88 -7.89 3.20
N GLY A 50 -6.14 -8.76 3.87
CA GLY A 50 -4.69 -8.90 3.70
C GLY A 50 -3.96 -8.90 5.03
N LYS A 51 -2.66 -9.19 5.01
CA LYS A 51 -1.81 -9.28 6.22
C LYS A 51 -1.39 -7.92 6.77
N ARG A 52 -1.57 -6.84 6.01
CA ARG A 52 -1.18 -5.46 6.37
C ARG A 52 0.26 -5.33 6.88
N LEU A 53 1.17 -6.14 6.36
CA LEU A 53 2.56 -6.15 6.85
C LEU A 53 3.26 -4.80 6.64
N ARG A 54 3.06 -4.12 5.50
CA ARG A 54 3.70 -2.83 5.22
C ARG A 54 3.30 -1.75 6.21
N PRO A 55 2.02 -1.45 6.45
CA PRO A 55 1.63 -0.48 7.49
C PRO A 55 2.06 -0.91 8.90
N ILE A 56 2.07 -2.22 9.23
CA ILE A 56 2.57 -2.71 10.51
C ILE A 56 4.06 -2.42 10.67
N LEU A 57 4.87 -2.64 9.62
CA LEU A 57 6.30 -2.35 9.65
C LEU A 57 6.57 -0.85 9.86
N ILE A 58 5.82 0.04 9.20
CA ILE A 58 5.91 1.50 9.42
C ILE A 58 5.62 1.80 10.90
N MET A 59 4.53 1.31 11.43
CA MET A 59 4.10 1.56 12.82
C MET A 59 5.13 1.05 13.82
N GLU A 60 5.58 -0.18 13.69
CA GLU A 60 6.53 -0.78 14.65
C GLU A 60 7.93 -0.15 14.54
N THR A 61 8.37 0.21 13.33
CA THR A 61 9.62 0.95 13.15
C THR A 61 9.52 2.34 13.79
N TYR A 62 8.41 3.06 13.58
CA TYR A 62 8.17 4.36 14.20
C TYR A 62 8.26 4.27 15.73
N ARG A 63 7.61 3.27 16.33
CA ARG A 63 7.65 3.01 17.78
C ARG A 63 9.05 2.62 18.28
N LEU A 64 9.76 1.79 17.51
CA LEU A 64 11.12 1.34 17.84
C LEU A 64 12.10 2.52 17.99
N PHE A 65 11.92 3.57 17.17
CA PHE A 65 12.72 4.79 17.22
C PHE A 65 12.14 5.87 18.15
N GLY A 66 11.25 5.49 19.07
CA GLY A 66 10.68 6.39 20.07
C GLY A 66 9.60 7.33 19.54
N GLY A 67 9.02 7.01 18.38
CA GLY A 67 7.88 7.77 17.84
C GLY A 67 6.61 7.51 18.65
N GLU A 68 5.89 8.60 18.95
CA GLU A 68 4.63 8.56 19.69
C GLU A 68 3.53 9.32 18.92
N GLY A 69 2.27 9.01 19.25
CA GLY A 69 1.12 9.66 18.63
C GLY A 69 0.82 9.18 17.21
N ALA A 70 0.10 10.02 16.46
CA ALA A 70 -0.53 9.64 15.19
C ALA A 70 0.30 10.00 13.94
N LEU A 71 1.51 10.52 14.07
CA LEU A 71 2.30 11.03 12.94
C LEU A 71 2.59 9.98 11.87
N CYS A 72 2.73 8.69 12.23
CA CYS A 72 2.94 7.62 11.25
C CYS A 72 1.66 7.14 10.56
N GLU A 73 0.47 7.46 11.09
CA GLU A 73 -0.81 6.96 10.55
C GLU A 73 -1.05 7.33 9.08
N PRO A 74 -0.82 8.60 8.63
CA PRO A 74 -0.94 8.95 7.22
C PRO A 74 -0.03 8.11 6.32
N PHE A 75 1.20 7.83 6.76
CA PHE A 75 2.15 7.01 5.99
C PHE A 75 1.76 5.53 5.96
N MET A 76 1.17 5.00 7.04
CA MET A 76 0.60 3.65 7.06
C MET A 76 -0.51 3.49 6.03
N ALA A 77 -1.45 4.44 6.00
CA ALA A 77 -2.57 4.44 5.06
C ALA A 77 -2.10 4.64 3.62
N ALA A 78 -1.21 5.61 3.38
CA ALA A 78 -0.66 5.90 2.06
C ALA A 78 0.11 4.69 1.48
N MET A 79 0.93 4.02 2.29
CA MET A 79 1.64 2.81 1.87
C MET A 79 0.68 1.71 1.40
N GLU A 80 -0.40 1.47 2.14
CA GLU A 80 -1.38 0.46 1.73
C GLU A 80 -2.20 0.91 0.51
N MET A 81 -2.47 2.22 0.34
CA MET A 81 -3.09 2.77 -0.88
C MET A 81 -2.19 2.57 -2.10
N ILE A 82 -0.90 2.86 -1.99
CA ILE A 82 0.09 2.63 -3.06
C ILE A 82 0.17 1.14 -3.41
N HIS A 83 0.25 0.28 -2.40
CA HIS A 83 0.24 -1.17 -2.63
C HIS A 83 -1.05 -1.65 -3.29
N THR A 84 -2.21 -1.17 -2.83
CA THR A 84 -3.50 -1.56 -3.41
C THR A 84 -3.67 -1.02 -4.83
N HIS A 85 -3.20 0.21 -5.12
CA HIS A 85 -3.11 0.75 -6.47
C HIS A 85 -2.38 -0.21 -7.41
N SER A 86 -1.18 -0.68 -7.01
CA SER A 86 -0.41 -1.60 -7.86
C SER A 86 -1.15 -2.91 -8.11
N LEU A 87 -1.83 -3.46 -7.09
CA LEU A 87 -2.61 -4.70 -7.25
C LEU A 87 -3.82 -4.52 -8.18
N ILE A 88 -4.53 -3.38 -8.11
CA ILE A 88 -5.65 -3.11 -9.03
C ILE A 88 -5.16 -3.08 -10.47
N HIS A 89 -4.02 -2.45 -10.72
CA HIS A 89 -3.45 -2.36 -12.06
C HIS A 89 -2.88 -3.69 -12.55
N ASP A 90 -2.21 -4.46 -11.69
CA ASP A 90 -1.73 -5.80 -12.02
C ASP A 90 -2.88 -6.71 -12.47
N ASP A 91 -4.05 -6.62 -11.82
CA ASP A 91 -5.22 -7.44 -12.14
C ASP A 91 -5.89 -7.11 -13.47
N LEU A 92 -5.59 -5.95 -14.08
CA LEU A 92 -6.24 -5.52 -15.34
C LEU A 92 -5.93 -6.47 -16.50
N PRO A 93 -6.85 -6.56 -17.50
CA PRO A 93 -6.62 -7.38 -18.71
C PRO A 93 -5.35 -7.06 -19.50
N ALA A 94 -4.81 -5.84 -19.32
CA ALA A 94 -3.56 -5.41 -19.95
C ALA A 94 -2.30 -5.98 -19.29
N LEU A 95 -2.42 -6.57 -18.07
CA LEU A 95 -1.34 -7.17 -17.29
C LEU A 95 -1.71 -8.63 -16.97
N ASP A 96 -1.94 -8.99 -15.70
CA ASP A 96 -2.14 -10.39 -15.29
C ASP A 96 -3.53 -10.96 -15.69
N ASN A 97 -4.51 -10.09 -15.95
CA ASN A 97 -5.90 -10.43 -16.28
C ASN A 97 -6.54 -11.37 -15.25
N ASP A 98 -6.34 -11.10 -13.98
CA ASP A 98 -6.86 -11.91 -12.88
C ASP A 98 -8.34 -11.63 -12.61
N ASP A 99 -9.15 -12.69 -12.52
CA ASP A 99 -10.56 -12.58 -12.16
C ASP A 99 -10.78 -12.44 -10.64
N TYR A 100 -9.87 -12.97 -9.84
CA TYR A 100 -9.99 -13.02 -8.38
C TYR A 100 -8.73 -12.59 -7.67
N ARG A 101 -8.90 -11.82 -6.59
CA ARG A 101 -7.84 -11.46 -5.64
C ARG A 101 -8.34 -11.60 -4.21
N ARG A 102 -7.58 -12.32 -3.38
CA ARG A 102 -7.94 -12.56 -1.96
C ARG A 102 -9.36 -13.16 -1.80
N GLY A 103 -9.77 -14.01 -2.73
CA GLY A 103 -11.08 -14.69 -2.72
C GLY A 103 -12.27 -13.82 -3.14
N ARG A 104 -12.03 -12.59 -3.64
CA ARG A 104 -13.07 -11.70 -4.19
C ARG A 104 -12.78 -11.41 -5.66
N LEU A 105 -13.82 -11.08 -6.44
CA LEU A 105 -13.64 -10.58 -7.79
C LEU A 105 -12.75 -9.34 -7.78
N THR A 106 -11.91 -9.19 -8.79
CA THR A 106 -11.03 -8.02 -8.96
C THR A 106 -11.84 -6.78 -9.29
N THR A 107 -11.27 -5.61 -9.07
CA THR A 107 -11.95 -4.32 -9.23
C THR A 107 -12.51 -4.14 -10.64
N HIS A 108 -11.74 -4.52 -11.67
CA HIS A 108 -12.21 -4.41 -13.05
C HIS A 108 -13.34 -5.37 -13.38
N LYS A 109 -13.45 -6.51 -12.70
CA LYS A 109 -14.59 -7.45 -12.89
C LYS A 109 -15.87 -6.92 -12.24
N VAL A 110 -15.77 -6.14 -11.16
CA VAL A 110 -16.94 -5.60 -10.45
C VAL A 110 -17.40 -4.28 -11.06
N TYR A 111 -16.46 -3.39 -11.38
CA TYR A 111 -16.75 -2.00 -11.77
C TYR A 111 -16.43 -1.69 -13.24
N GLY A 112 -15.87 -2.66 -14.00
CA GLY A 112 -15.40 -2.48 -15.37
C GLY A 112 -13.96 -1.97 -15.44
N GLU A 113 -13.31 -2.19 -16.61
CA GLU A 113 -11.88 -1.88 -16.83
C GLU A 113 -11.56 -0.39 -16.64
N ALA A 114 -12.39 0.49 -17.21
CA ALA A 114 -12.18 1.94 -17.09
C ALA A 114 -12.16 2.37 -15.60
N MET A 115 -13.06 1.83 -14.79
CA MET A 115 -13.09 2.12 -13.36
C MET A 115 -11.93 1.46 -12.62
N GLY A 116 -11.46 0.29 -13.06
CA GLY A 116 -10.23 -0.34 -12.57
C GLY A 116 -9.02 0.58 -12.75
N VAL A 117 -8.81 1.11 -13.95
CA VAL A 117 -7.74 2.07 -14.23
C VAL A 117 -7.87 3.32 -13.36
N LEU A 118 -9.05 3.95 -13.37
CA LEU A 118 -9.29 5.21 -12.66
C LEU A 118 -9.16 5.06 -11.14
N SER A 119 -9.70 3.99 -10.55
CA SER A 119 -9.62 3.77 -9.10
C SER A 119 -8.20 3.48 -8.62
N GLY A 120 -7.40 2.79 -9.44
CA GLY A 120 -5.97 2.62 -9.17
C GLY A 120 -5.23 3.97 -9.12
N VAL A 121 -5.40 4.81 -10.15
CA VAL A 121 -4.81 6.18 -10.18
C VAL A 121 -5.34 7.02 -9.01
N ALA A 122 -6.63 6.94 -8.70
CA ALA A 122 -7.24 7.70 -7.60
C ALA A 122 -6.64 7.28 -6.23
N LEU A 123 -6.36 5.99 -6.02
CA LEU A 123 -5.67 5.54 -4.80
C LEU A 123 -4.24 6.08 -4.70
N LEU A 124 -3.50 6.08 -5.80
CA LEU A 124 -2.15 6.66 -5.82
C LEU A 124 -2.19 8.16 -5.48
N ASN A 125 -3.11 8.91 -6.09
CA ASN A 125 -3.29 10.33 -5.77
C ASN A 125 -3.72 10.53 -4.32
N ARG A 126 -4.68 9.73 -3.84
CA ARG A 126 -5.14 9.77 -2.45
C ARG A 126 -4.01 9.50 -1.46
N ALA A 127 -3.07 8.63 -1.77
CA ALA A 127 -1.89 8.39 -0.94
C ALA A 127 -1.08 9.68 -0.74
N TYR A 128 -0.87 10.48 -1.78
CA TYR A 128 -0.19 11.78 -1.65
C TYR A 128 -0.99 12.77 -0.81
N GLU A 129 -2.32 12.87 -1.02
CA GLU A 129 -3.18 13.73 -0.20
C GLU A 129 -3.08 13.36 1.28
N VAL A 130 -3.13 12.06 1.58
CA VAL A 130 -3.03 11.53 2.95
C VAL A 130 -1.66 11.82 3.56
N MET A 131 -0.57 11.63 2.82
CA MET A 131 0.78 11.98 3.31
C MET A 131 0.92 13.48 3.61
N ILE A 132 0.33 14.34 2.78
CA ILE A 132 0.32 15.80 2.99
C ILE A 132 -0.38 16.15 4.31
N SER A 133 -1.43 15.44 4.71
CA SER A 133 -2.11 15.70 5.98
C SER A 133 -1.21 15.50 7.22
N ALA A 134 -0.09 14.79 7.08
CA ALA A 134 0.89 14.64 8.16
C ALA A 134 1.54 15.98 8.57
N PHE A 135 1.53 16.99 7.70
CA PHE A 135 2.01 18.33 8.05
C PHE A 135 1.22 18.97 9.19
N ASP A 136 -0.04 18.61 9.37
CA ASP A 136 -0.87 19.15 10.45
C ASP A 136 -0.61 18.46 11.80
N LEU A 137 0.15 17.36 11.81
CA LEU A 137 0.38 16.52 12.99
C LEU A 137 1.73 16.78 13.69
N THR A 138 2.59 17.62 13.14
CA THR A 138 3.91 17.89 13.70
C THR A 138 4.45 19.27 13.31
N GLU A 139 5.29 19.84 14.16
CA GLU A 139 6.09 21.02 13.81
C GLU A 139 7.35 20.65 12.99
N ASP A 140 7.84 19.42 13.08
CA ASP A 140 8.99 18.92 12.31
C ASP A 140 8.58 18.59 10.87
N LYS A 141 8.44 19.65 10.06
CA LYS A 141 8.04 19.53 8.63
C LYS A 141 9.10 18.82 7.79
N GLU A 142 10.38 18.96 8.14
CA GLU A 142 11.48 18.31 7.41
C GLU A 142 11.42 16.78 7.53
N ARG A 143 10.97 16.26 8.65
CA ARG A 143 10.73 14.83 8.82
C ARG A 143 9.63 14.32 7.87
N VAL A 144 8.53 15.07 7.76
CA VAL A 144 7.42 14.75 6.84
C VAL A 144 7.90 14.77 5.39
N ILE A 145 8.64 15.83 4.98
CA ILE A 145 9.21 15.97 3.65
C ILE A 145 10.14 14.78 3.33
N SER A 146 10.99 14.41 4.27
CA SER A 146 11.93 13.29 4.09
C SER A 146 11.20 11.95 3.91
N ALA A 147 10.17 11.68 4.71
CA ALA A 147 9.36 10.49 4.58
C ALA A 147 8.59 10.44 3.24
N MET A 148 7.99 11.56 2.82
CA MET A 148 7.31 11.68 1.52
C MET A 148 8.28 11.45 0.35
N ARG A 149 9.50 11.99 0.43
CA ARG A 149 10.54 11.80 -0.59
C ARG A 149 10.89 10.32 -0.76
N ILE A 150 11.08 9.60 0.35
CA ILE A 150 11.35 8.16 0.33
C ILE A 150 10.19 7.40 -0.30
N MET A 151 8.95 7.68 0.14
CA MET A 151 7.76 7.03 -0.41
C MET A 151 7.63 7.26 -1.92
N ALA A 152 7.82 8.49 -2.40
CA ALA A 152 7.74 8.84 -3.81
C ALA A 152 8.84 8.14 -4.65
N ASP A 153 10.10 8.13 -4.17
CA ASP A 153 11.21 7.44 -4.83
C ASP A 153 10.96 5.93 -4.94
N LYS A 154 10.56 5.30 -3.82
CA LYS A 154 10.34 3.84 -3.75
C LYS A 154 9.11 3.37 -4.51
N THR A 155 8.15 4.24 -4.75
CA THR A 155 6.98 3.95 -5.60
C THR A 155 7.30 4.13 -7.08
N GLY A 156 8.18 5.05 -7.42
CA GLY A 156 8.46 5.52 -8.79
C GLY A 156 9.31 4.56 -9.63
N ILE A 157 9.92 5.16 -10.68
CA ILE A 157 10.75 4.44 -11.66
C ILE A 157 12.01 3.81 -11.04
N ASN A 158 12.51 4.37 -9.94
CA ASN A 158 13.64 3.83 -9.19
C ASN A 158 13.23 2.82 -8.10
N GLY A 159 11.97 2.40 -8.10
CA GLY A 159 11.39 1.47 -7.15
C GLY A 159 10.33 0.58 -7.79
N MET A 160 9.16 0.51 -7.18
CA MET A 160 8.11 -0.45 -7.52
C MET A 160 7.71 -0.42 -9.01
N LEU A 161 7.46 0.76 -9.58
CA LEU A 161 7.06 0.87 -10.99
C LEU A 161 8.18 0.46 -11.95
N GLY A 162 9.44 0.81 -11.64
CA GLY A 162 10.58 0.36 -12.43
C GLY A 162 10.77 -1.16 -12.38
N GLY A 163 10.61 -1.76 -11.20
CA GLY A 163 10.63 -3.22 -11.06
C GLY A 163 9.51 -3.92 -11.82
N GLN A 164 8.30 -3.35 -11.78
CA GLN A 164 7.14 -3.86 -12.50
C GLN A 164 7.33 -3.77 -14.03
N SER A 165 7.89 -2.66 -14.54
CA SER A 165 8.09 -2.51 -15.98
C SER A 165 9.06 -3.55 -16.54
N VAL A 166 10.16 -3.82 -15.83
CA VAL A 166 11.13 -4.85 -16.25
C VAL A 166 10.51 -6.25 -16.18
N ASP A 167 9.69 -6.53 -15.19
CA ASP A 167 8.97 -7.80 -15.05
C ASP A 167 8.03 -8.03 -16.26
N VAL A 168 7.21 -7.05 -16.58
CA VAL A 168 6.26 -7.10 -17.72
C VAL A 168 6.98 -7.23 -19.07
N GLU A 169 8.05 -6.45 -19.31
CA GLU A 169 8.83 -6.50 -20.56
C GLU A 169 9.47 -7.88 -20.81
N ASN A 170 9.68 -8.65 -19.75
CA ASN A 170 10.37 -9.94 -19.81
C ASN A 170 9.49 -11.11 -19.46
N ASP A 171 8.18 -10.94 -19.40
CA ASP A 171 7.24 -12.02 -19.16
C ASP A 171 7.42 -13.18 -20.17
N GLY A 172 7.44 -14.41 -19.67
CA GLY A 172 7.67 -15.61 -20.47
C GLY A 172 9.08 -15.79 -21.03
N LYS A 173 10.05 -14.92 -20.70
CA LYS A 173 11.46 -15.03 -21.15
C LYS A 173 12.37 -15.55 -20.04
N PRO A 174 13.44 -16.27 -20.38
CA PRO A 174 14.49 -16.58 -19.41
C PRO A 174 15.13 -15.29 -18.88
N LEU A 175 15.24 -15.18 -17.55
CA LEU A 175 15.85 -14.03 -16.89
C LEU A 175 17.26 -14.37 -16.44
N GLU A 176 18.21 -13.45 -16.66
CA GLU A 176 19.49 -13.48 -16.00
C GLU A 176 19.35 -13.11 -14.51
N ARG A 177 20.26 -13.61 -13.68
CA ARG A 177 20.21 -13.40 -12.23
C ARG A 177 20.17 -11.93 -11.82
N GLU A 178 20.95 -11.09 -12.48
CA GLU A 178 21.01 -9.65 -12.20
C GLU A 178 19.65 -8.97 -12.43
N MET A 179 18.97 -9.32 -13.51
CA MET A 179 17.64 -8.80 -13.83
C MET A 179 16.59 -9.29 -12.84
N LEU A 180 16.64 -10.56 -12.46
CA LEU A 180 15.77 -11.14 -11.45
C LEU A 180 15.95 -10.46 -10.08
N ASP A 181 17.20 -10.23 -9.66
CA ASP A 181 17.54 -9.51 -8.44
C ASP A 181 17.03 -8.07 -8.48
N TYR A 182 17.10 -7.40 -9.65
CA TYR A 182 16.53 -6.06 -9.86
C TYR A 182 15.02 -6.05 -9.68
N ILE A 183 14.31 -7.01 -10.30
CA ILE A 183 12.84 -7.12 -10.19
C ILE A 183 12.44 -7.33 -8.73
N TYR A 184 13.01 -8.29 -8.02
CA TYR A 184 12.66 -8.55 -6.62
C TYR A 184 12.97 -7.37 -5.70
N LYS A 185 14.11 -6.72 -5.91
CA LYS A 185 14.52 -5.56 -5.12
C LYS A 185 13.55 -4.38 -5.30
N ASN A 186 13.13 -4.12 -6.52
CA ASN A 186 12.36 -2.93 -6.84
C ASN A 186 10.84 -3.20 -6.80
N LYS A 187 10.32 -4.23 -7.50
CA LYS A 187 8.88 -4.54 -7.52
C LYS A 187 8.32 -4.82 -6.13
N THR A 188 9.08 -5.56 -5.29
CA THR A 188 8.58 -6.05 -4.00
C THR A 188 9.23 -5.40 -2.80
N SER A 189 10.59 -5.45 -2.73
CA SER A 189 11.31 -5.04 -1.53
C SER A 189 11.37 -3.53 -1.34
N ALA A 190 11.21 -2.73 -2.40
CA ALA A 190 11.24 -1.28 -2.30
C ALA A 190 10.16 -0.70 -1.38
N LEU A 191 9.04 -1.42 -1.19
CA LEU A 191 7.94 -1.02 -0.31
C LEU A 191 7.97 -1.73 1.07
N ILE A 192 9.08 -2.32 1.45
CA ILE A 192 9.32 -2.92 2.77
C ILE A 192 10.42 -2.15 3.49
#